data_215d7d5e2c6a38121c610f6215297a3d
#
_entry.id   215d7d5e2c6a38121c610f6215297a3d
#
_cell.length_a   1.000
_cell.length_b   1.000
_cell.length_c   1.000
_cell.angle_alpha   90.00
_cell.angle_beta   90.00
_cell.angle_gamma   90.00
#
_symmetry.space_group_name_H-M   'P 1'
#
loop_
_entity.id
_entity.type
_entity.pdbx_description
1 polymer ?
#
loop_
_entity_poly.entity_id
_entity_poly.type
_entity_poly.pdbx_seq_one_letter_code
_entity_poly.pdbx_strand_id
1 'polypeptide(L)'
;PAIRMDCRSEDIGIWTAGSSIGAFHAAAVVCRFPDLFTKALSMSGTYDLMRFTEAKEPTDAFRVSSPLHFVPRLDGRHLDLLRTRHIQFVTGEGKWENIGESWRLANVLGEKGIPNFVDSWGPDWDHDWVTWRAMMPKYLDEWTKS
;
A
#
# COMPACT_ATOMS: atom_id res chain seq x y z
N PRO A 1 -10.99 16.40 2.14
CA PRO A 1 -11.40 17.79 2.31
C PRO A 1 -10.85 18.41 3.60
N ALA A 2 -11.10 17.83 4.80
CA ALA A 2 -10.68 18.40 6.07
C ALA A 2 -9.17 18.67 6.17
N ILE A 3 -8.33 17.70 5.79
CA ILE A 3 -6.86 17.86 5.82
C ILE A 3 -6.41 19.00 4.91
N ARG A 4 -6.97 19.10 3.71
CA ARG A 4 -6.62 20.19 2.77
C ARG A 4 -7.07 21.55 3.31
N MET A 5 -8.23 21.60 3.97
CA MET A 5 -8.71 22.82 4.63
C MET A 5 -7.79 23.23 5.77
N ASP A 6 -7.41 22.31 6.64
CA ASP A 6 -6.50 22.59 7.76
C ASP A 6 -5.13 23.06 7.29
N CYS A 7 -4.61 22.45 6.24
CA CYS A 7 -3.33 22.82 5.62
C CYS A 7 -3.44 24.08 4.73
N ARG A 8 -4.63 24.61 4.53
CA ARG A 8 -4.91 25.74 3.64
C ARG A 8 -4.30 25.56 2.25
N SER A 9 -4.35 24.34 1.73
CA SER A 9 -3.78 23.97 0.43
C SER A 9 -4.68 22.97 -0.27
N GLU A 10 -5.17 23.32 -1.44
CA GLU A 10 -5.97 22.43 -2.28
C GLU A 10 -5.12 21.36 -2.98
N ASP A 11 -3.84 21.66 -3.19
CA ASP A 11 -2.92 20.83 -3.96
C ASP A 11 -2.02 19.93 -3.11
N ILE A 12 -2.20 19.92 -1.80
CA ILE A 12 -1.37 19.09 -0.92
C ILE A 12 -1.57 17.60 -1.22
N GLY A 13 -0.46 16.91 -1.48
CA GLY A 13 -0.44 15.45 -1.56
C GLY A 13 -0.54 14.81 -0.18
N ILE A 14 -1.39 13.80 -0.03
CA ILE A 14 -1.56 13.08 1.23
C ILE A 14 -0.86 11.73 1.11
N TRP A 15 -0.01 11.42 2.08
CA TRP A 15 0.62 10.11 2.21
C TRP A 15 -0.11 9.27 3.24
N THR A 16 -0.17 7.97 2.98
CA THR A 16 -0.73 6.99 3.90
C THR A 16 0.35 6.06 4.41
N ALA A 17 0.21 5.59 5.62
CA ALA A 17 1.11 4.60 6.19
C ALA A 17 0.31 3.62 7.06
N GLY A 18 0.73 2.37 7.05
CA GLY A 18 0.12 1.35 7.89
C GLY A 18 0.95 0.09 7.97
N SER A 19 0.71 -0.69 9.01
CA SER A 19 1.36 -1.98 9.23
C SER A 19 0.33 -3.10 9.29
N SER A 20 0.73 -4.30 8.87
CA SER A 20 -0.13 -5.48 8.87
C SER A 20 -1.40 -5.25 8.03
N ILE A 21 -2.60 -5.36 8.62
CA ILE A 21 -3.85 -5.01 7.91
C ILE A 21 -3.91 -3.51 7.57
N GLY A 22 -3.26 -2.65 8.34
CA GLY A 22 -3.12 -1.23 8.02
C GLY A 22 -2.34 -0.98 6.74
N ALA A 23 -1.39 -1.84 6.41
CA ALA A 23 -0.64 -1.78 5.14
C ALA A 23 -1.56 -2.03 3.94
N PHE A 24 -2.51 -2.96 4.06
CA PHE A 24 -3.56 -3.16 3.07
C PHE A 24 -4.35 -1.87 2.84
N HIS A 25 -4.81 -1.26 3.91
CA HIS A 25 -5.60 -0.02 3.81
C HIS A 25 -4.79 1.13 3.23
N ALA A 26 -3.51 1.27 3.63
CA ALA A 26 -2.63 2.31 3.09
C ALA A 26 -2.48 2.20 1.57
N ALA A 27 -2.23 1.00 1.05
CA ALA A 27 -2.14 0.76 -0.39
C ALA A 27 -3.50 0.92 -1.09
N ALA A 28 -4.57 0.38 -0.50
CA ALA A 28 -5.89 0.37 -1.09
C ALA A 28 -6.43 1.79 -1.33
N VAL A 29 -6.23 2.72 -0.39
CA VAL A 29 -6.74 4.08 -0.56
C VAL A 29 -5.99 4.86 -1.65
N VAL A 30 -4.68 4.65 -1.81
CA VAL A 30 -3.93 5.24 -2.93
C VAL A 30 -4.42 4.67 -4.25
N CYS A 31 -4.59 3.35 -4.35
CA CYS A 31 -5.09 2.70 -5.56
C CYS A 31 -6.51 3.14 -5.92
N ARG A 32 -7.35 3.40 -4.92
CA ARG A 32 -8.76 3.75 -5.12
C ARG A 32 -8.98 5.24 -5.34
N PHE A 33 -8.21 6.08 -4.63
CA PHE A 33 -8.36 7.54 -4.63
C PHE A 33 -7.03 8.25 -4.93
N PRO A 34 -6.42 7.99 -6.11
CA PRO A 34 -5.13 8.59 -6.46
C PRO A 34 -5.18 10.11 -6.65
N ASP A 35 -6.37 10.69 -6.79
CA ASP A 35 -6.58 12.14 -6.82
C ASP A 35 -6.33 12.81 -5.46
N LEU A 36 -6.48 12.06 -4.36
CA LEU A 36 -6.28 12.54 -3.00
C LEU A 36 -4.97 12.05 -2.38
N PHE A 37 -4.65 10.79 -2.59
CA PHE A 37 -3.51 10.13 -1.97
C PHE A 37 -2.40 9.87 -2.97
N THR A 38 -1.18 10.30 -2.65
CA THR A 38 -0.07 10.31 -3.60
C THR A 38 0.99 9.26 -3.33
N LYS A 39 1.14 8.84 -2.08
CA LYS A 39 2.08 7.79 -1.68
C LYS A 39 1.51 6.91 -0.59
N ALA A 40 1.89 5.64 -0.58
CA ALA A 40 1.61 4.72 0.52
C ALA A 40 2.90 4.08 1.02
N LEU A 41 3.02 4.00 2.35
CA LEU A 41 4.01 3.18 3.03
C LEU A 41 3.28 1.99 3.66
N SER A 42 3.49 0.82 3.08
CA SER A 42 2.81 -0.42 3.45
C SER A 42 3.81 -1.36 4.10
N MET A 43 3.76 -1.46 5.45
CA MET A 43 4.72 -2.20 6.26
C MET A 43 4.16 -3.58 6.65
N SER A 44 4.88 -4.64 6.31
CA SER A 44 4.56 -6.02 6.70
C SER A 44 3.10 -6.39 6.40
N GLY A 45 2.64 -6.06 5.19
CA GLY A 45 1.23 -6.14 4.83
C GLY A 45 0.74 -7.55 4.54
N THR A 46 -0.57 -7.72 4.70
CA THR A 46 -1.31 -8.84 4.14
C THR A 46 -2.33 -8.26 3.15
N TYR A 47 -2.40 -8.80 1.95
CA TYR A 47 -3.18 -8.22 0.85
C TYR A 47 -4.22 -9.16 0.28
N ASP A 48 -4.02 -10.48 0.41
CA ASP A 48 -5.03 -11.48 0.07
C ASP A 48 -5.94 -11.74 1.26
N LEU A 49 -6.95 -10.91 1.43
CA LEU A 49 -7.91 -11.05 2.51
C LEU A 49 -8.89 -12.21 2.30
N MET A 50 -8.97 -12.76 1.09
CA MET A 50 -9.80 -13.94 0.80
C MET A 50 -9.45 -15.15 1.68
N ARG A 51 -8.17 -15.28 2.04
CA ARG A 51 -7.69 -16.38 2.89
C ARG A 51 -8.28 -16.37 4.32
N PHE A 52 -8.86 -15.25 4.73
CA PHE A 52 -9.53 -15.13 6.03
C PHE A 52 -11.05 -15.35 5.95
N THR A 53 -11.54 -15.71 4.78
CA THR A 53 -12.96 -15.96 4.55
C THR A 53 -13.18 -17.39 4.13
N GLU A 54 -14.41 -17.89 4.29
CA GLU A 54 -14.82 -19.18 3.77
C GLU A 54 -15.36 -19.11 2.33
N ALA A 55 -15.39 -17.91 1.77
CA ALA A 55 -15.89 -17.68 0.41
C ALA A 55 -14.94 -18.27 -0.63
N LYS A 56 -15.48 -19.00 -1.59
CA LYS A 56 -14.72 -19.60 -2.71
C LYS A 56 -14.43 -18.59 -3.81
N GLU A 57 -15.28 -17.59 -3.94
CA GLU A 57 -15.19 -16.53 -4.94
C GLU A 57 -15.17 -15.16 -4.26
N PRO A 58 -14.50 -14.15 -4.86
CA PRO A 58 -14.52 -12.80 -4.34
C PRO A 58 -15.95 -12.26 -4.28
N THR A 59 -16.34 -11.72 -3.13
CA THR A 59 -17.60 -10.99 -3.00
C THR A 59 -17.49 -9.64 -3.70
N ASP A 60 -18.63 -8.97 -3.93
CA ASP A 60 -18.63 -7.62 -4.51
C ASP A 60 -17.84 -6.63 -3.65
N ALA A 61 -17.84 -6.79 -2.33
CA ALA A 61 -17.03 -5.98 -1.44
C ALA A 61 -15.53 -6.11 -1.74
N PHE A 62 -15.02 -7.32 -1.96
CA PHE A 62 -13.62 -7.53 -2.36
C PHE A 62 -13.31 -6.94 -3.73
N ARG A 63 -14.23 -7.08 -4.68
CA ARG A 63 -14.03 -6.56 -6.04
C ARG A 63 -13.89 -5.04 -6.11
N VAL A 64 -14.42 -4.33 -5.14
CA VAL A 64 -14.38 -2.86 -5.09
C VAL A 64 -13.39 -2.31 -4.08
N SER A 65 -12.97 -3.08 -3.09
CA SER A 65 -12.10 -2.62 -1.99
C SER A 65 -10.70 -3.22 -1.99
N SER A 66 -10.52 -4.42 -2.51
CA SER A 66 -9.22 -5.09 -2.51
C SER A 66 -8.42 -4.77 -3.77
N PRO A 67 -7.22 -4.17 -3.66
CA PRO A 67 -6.38 -3.87 -4.82
C PRO A 67 -6.06 -5.09 -5.68
N LEU A 68 -5.86 -6.26 -5.09
CA LEU A 68 -5.66 -7.50 -5.86
C LEU A 68 -6.80 -7.79 -6.83
N HIS A 69 -8.01 -7.34 -6.53
CA HIS A 69 -9.21 -7.62 -7.31
C HIS A 69 -9.61 -6.47 -8.23
N PHE A 70 -9.46 -5.21 -7.81
CA PHE A 70 -9.89 -4.10 -8.66
C PHE A 70 -8.78 -3.53 -9.57
N VAL A 71 -7.52 -3.53 -9.13
CA VAL A 71 -6.41 -2.97 -9.93
C VAL A 71 -6.29 -3.61 -11.32
N PRO A 72 -6.42 -4.94 -11.49
CA PRO A 72 -6.37 -5.56 -12.82
C PRO A 72 -7.40 -5.05 -13.83
N ARG A 73 -8.49 -4.46 -13.35
CA ARG A 73 -9.57 -3.93 -14.19
C ARG A 73 -9.48 -2.42 -14.41
N LEU A 74 -8.51 -1.75 -13.80
CA LEU A 74 -8.36 -0.30 -13.98
C LEU A 74 -7.91 0.01 -15.40
N ASP A 75 -8.45 1.09 -15.93
CA ASP A 75 -8.09 1.66 -17.21
C ASP A 75 -8.29 3.18 -17.22
N GLY A 76 -8.05 3.81 -18.35
CA GLY A 76 -8.34 5.21 -18.58
C GLY A 76 -7.67 6.16 -17.62
N ARG A 77 -8.34 7.26 -17.31
CA ARG A 77 -7.79 8.35 -16.51
C ARG A 77 -7.41 7.95 -15.09
N HIS A 78 -8.17 7.07 -14.45
CA HIS A 78 -7.87 6.56 -13.12
C HIS A 78 -6.50 5.85 -13.10
N LEU A 79 -6.29 4.94 -14.06
CA LEU A 79 -5.01 4.23 -14.17
C LEU A 79 -3.87 5.16 -14.53
N ASP A 80 -4.08 6.11 -15.45
CA ASP A 80 -3.05 7.08 -15.82
C ASP A 80 -2.61 7.93 -14.63
N LEU A 81 -3.55 8.34 -13.78
CA LEU A 81 -3.24 9.08 -12.57
C LEU A 81 -2.50 8.21 -11.55
N LEU A 82 -2.93 6.96 -11.36
CA LEU A 82 -2.30 6.02 -10.44
C LEU A 82 -0.85 5.70 -10.85
N ARG A 83 -0.54 5.71 -12.14
CA ARG A 83 0.84 5.58 -12.66
C ARG A 83 1.77 6.73 -12.27
N THR A 84 1.24 7.83 -11.78
CA THR A 84 2.03 8.96 -11.23
C THR A 84 2.21 8.87 -9.71
N ARG A 85 1.69 7.85 -9.07
CA ARG A 85 1.74 7.63 -7.61
C ARG A 85 2.81 6.61 -7.26
N HIS A 86 3.06 6.44 -5.97
CA HIS A 86 4.06 5.47 -5.50
C HIS A 86 3.56 4.68 -4.30
N ILE A 87 3.77 3.36 -4.35
CA ILE A 87 3.48 2.47 -3.23
C ILE A 87 4.79 1.80 -2.81
N GLN A 88 5.23 2.13 -1.60
CA GLN A 88 6.38 1.51 -0.98
C GLN A 88 5.94 0.37 -0.10
N PHE A 89 6.30 -0.84 -0.48
CA PHE A 89 6.20 -2.01 0.37
C PHE A 89 7.52 -2.18 1.13
N VAL A 90 7.41 -2.46 2.43
CA VAL A 90 8.56 -2.81 3.24
C VAL A 90 8.17 -3.91 4.21
N THR A 91 9.03 -4.89 4.39
CA THR A 91 8.76 -6.02 5.26
C THR A 91 10.04 -6.58 5.83
N GLY A 92 9.98 -7.13 7.05
CA GLY A 92 10.98 -8.07 7.52
C GLY A 92 10.77 -9.45 6.89
N GLU A 93 11.64 -10.35 7.23
CA GLU A 93 11.55 -11.79 6.91
C GLU A 93 11.69 -12.65 8.15
N GLY A 94 11.56 -12.04 9.34
CA GLY A 94 11.61 -12.73 10.60
C GLY A 94 10.29 -13.38 10.97
N LYS A 95 10.09 -13.54 12.28
CA LYS A 95 8.93 -14.25 12.81
C LYS A 95 7.62 -13.58 12.42
N TRP A 96 6.69 -14.36 11.89
CA TRP A 96 5.34 -13.95 11.47
C TRP A 96 5.30 -12.99 10.28
N GLU A 97 6.43 -12.72 9.65
CA GLU A 97 6.50 -11.97 8.39
C GLU A 97 6.18 -12.87 7.19
N ASN A 98 5.67 -12.26 6.13
CA ASN A 98 5.41 -12.94 4.86
C ASN A 98 5.63 -11.99 3.68
N ILE A 99 6.87 -11.95 3.18
CA ILE A 99 7.25 -11.10 2.04
C ILE A 99 6.47 -11.45 0.77
N GLY A 100 6.02 -12.70 0.64
CA GLY A 100 5.23 -13.14 -0.52
C GLY A 100 3.93 -12.35 -0.70
N GLU A 101 3.33 -11.87 0.39
CA GLU A 101 2.16 -11.00 0.33
C GLU A 101 2.47 -9.65 -0.33
N SER A 102 3.59 -9.05 0.01
CA SER A 102 4.03 -7.79 -0.63
C SER A 102 4.29 -8.00 -2.12
N TRP A 103 4.98 -9.06 -2.50
CA TRP A 103 5.24 -9.38 -3.91
C TRP A 103 3.95 -9.66 -4.68
N ARG A 104 2.96 -10.26 -4.05
CA ARG A 104 1.69 -10.55 -4.70
C ARG A 104 1.00 -9.28 -5.18
N LEU A 105 0.89 -8.25 -4.33
CA LEU A 105 0.31 -6.98 -4.77
C LEU A 105 1.26 -6.20 -5.66
N ALA A 106 2.56 -6.19 -5.38
CA ALA A 106 3.56 -5.53 -6.21
C ALA A 106 3.53 -6.01 -7.66
N ASN A 107 3.38 -7.31 -7.89
CA ASN A 107 3.28 -7.87 -9.23
C ASN A 107 2.02 -7.39 -9.96
N VAL A 108 0.89 -7.35 -9.28
CA VAL A 108 -0.36 -6.80 -9.85
C VAL A 108 -0.20 -5.33 -10.25
N LEU A 109 0.42 -4.52 -9.39
CA LEU A 109 0.71 -3.11 -9.68
C LEU A 109 1.68 -2.97 -10.85
N GLY A 110 2.74 -3.78 -10.85
CA GLY A 110 3.77 -3.76 -11.90
C GLY A 110 3.20 -4.11 -13.28
N GLU A 111 2.31 -5.08 -13.38
CA GLU A 111 1.62 -5.44 -14.63
C GLU A 111 0.81 -4.28 -15.21
N LYS A 112 0.35 -3.36 -14.37
CA LYS A 112 -0.36 -2.14 -14.77
C LYS A 112 0.54 -0.93 -14.93
N GLY A 113 1.85 -1.06 -14.73
CA GLY A 113 2.79 0.05 -14.81
C GLY A 113 2.67 1.05 -13.66
N ILE A 114 2.13 0.63 -12.52
CA ILE A 114 1.99 1.47 -11.33
C ILE A 114 3.29 1.43 -10.54
N PRO A 115 3.95 2.57 -10.28
CA PRO A 115 5.22 2.61 -9.58
C PRO A 115 5.13 2.04 -8.15
N ASN A 116 5.97 1.08 -7.87
CA ASN A 116 6.07 0.46 -6.55
C ASN A 116 7.46 -0.11 -6.33
N PHE A 117 7.79 -0.36 -5.08
CA PHE A 117 9.03 -1.00 -4.70
C PHE A 117 8.81 -1.90 -3.49
N VAL A 118 9.43 -3.07 -3.48
CA VAL A 118 9.43 -4.00 -2.34
C VAL A 118 10.81 -4.01 -1.72
N ASP A 119 10.91 -3.55 -0.47
CA ASP A 119 12.14 -3.52 0.31
C ASP A 119 12.09 -4.55 1.43
N SER A 120 13.07 -5.44 1.46
CA SER A 120 13.22 -6.43 2.53
C SER A 120 14.26 -5.96 3.53
N TRP A 121 13.90 -6.01 4.81
CA TRP A 121 14.80 -5.73 5.92
C TRP A 121 15.48 -6.97 6.48
N GLY A 122 15.13 -8.15 5.94
CA GLY A 122 15.80 -9.40 6.28
C GLY A 122 15.24 -10.13 7.50
N PRO A 123 15.89 -11.24 7.89
CA PRO A 123 15.34 -12.19 8.86
C PRO A 123 15.40 -11.70 10.32
N ASP A 124 16.15 -10.65 10.62
CA ASP A 124 16.23 -10.11 11.97
C ASP A 124 15.05 -9.22 12.36
N TRP A 125 14.13 -8.97 11.43
CA TRP A 125 12.98 -8.09 11.62
C TRP A 125 11.69 -8.88 11.59
N ASP A 126 11.03 -8.93 12.74
CA ASP A 126 9.79 -9.67 12.97
C ASP A 126 8.55 -8.84 12.68
N HIS A 127 7.40 -9.50 12.61
CA HIS A 127 6.09 -8.86 12.49
C HIS A 127 5.68 -8.24 13.83
N ASP A 128 6.27 -7.09 14.16
CA ASP A 128 6.15 -6.45 15.48
C ASP A 128 6.35 -4.93 15.40
N TRP A 129 5.87 -4.25 16.40
CA TRP A 129 5.98 -2.80 16.56
C TRP A 129 7.42 -2.29 16.57
N VAL A 130 8.36 -3.06 17.11
CA VAL A 130 9.80 -2.71 17.08
C VAL A 130 10.25 -2.50 15.64
N THR A 131 9.86 -3.40 14.73
CA THR A 131 10.15 -3.32 13.31
C THR A 131 9.50 -2.08 12.68
N TRP A 132 8.23 -1.89 12.90
CA TRP A 132 7.49 -0.80 12.24
C TRP A 132 7.90 0.58 12.74
N ARG A 133 8.27 0.71 14.02
CA ARG A 133 8.82 1.94 14.58
C ARG A 133 10.17 2.32 13.99
N ALA A 134 10.95 1.34 13.55
CA ALA A 134 12.19 1.57 12.83
C ALA A 134 11.96 1.90 11.35
N MET A 135 11.03 1.22 10.70
CA MET A 135 10.72 1.40 9.28
C MET A 135 10.15 2.78 8.98
N MET A 136 9.12 3.18 9.68
CA MET A 136 8.34 4.38 9.34
C MET A 136 9.19 5.66 9.25
N PRO A 137 10.01 6.02 10.25
CA PRO A 137 10.82 7.23 10.18
C PRO A 137 11.78 7.24 9.00
N LYS A 138 12.38 6.09 8.66
CA LYS A 138 13.33 5.98 7.56
C LYS A 138 12.72 6.46 6.23
N TYR A 139 11.56 5.91 5.87
CA TYR A 139 10.92 6.25 4.60
C TYR A 139 10.31 7.65 4.59
N LEU A 140 9.71 8.09 5.69
CA LEU A 140 9.20 9.44 5.80
C LEU A 140 10.32 10.49 5.69
N ASP A 141 11.46 10.23 6.31
CA ASP A 141 12.65 11.09 6.18
C ASP A 141 13.14 11.15 4.73
N GLU A 142 13.24 10.01 4.07
CA GLU A 142 13.64 9.97 2.65
C GLU A 142 12.68 10.76 1.76
N TRP A 143 11.38 10.61 2.00
CA TRP A 143 10.35 11.30 1.20
C TRP A 143 10.28 12.81 1.44
N THR A 144 10.61 13.26 2.65
CA THR A 144 10.62 14.69 2.97
C THR A 144 11.87 15.40 2.49
N LYS A 145 12.94 14.69 2.18
CA LYS A 145 14.22 15.22 1.69
C LYS A 145 14.33 15.24 0.17
N SER A 146 13.44 14.53 -0.50
CA SER A 146 13.46 14.44 -1.98
C SER A 146 12.67 15.54 -2.66
#